data_d39624dbfa1c7dd793e0223acaa514e1
#
_entry.id   d39624dbfa1c7dd793e0223acaa514e1
#
_cell.length_a   1.000
_cell.length_b   1.000
_cell.length_c   1.000
_cell.angle_alpha   90.00
_cell.angle_beta   90.00
_cell.angle_gamma   90.00
#
_symmetry.space_group_name_H-M   'P 1'
#
loop_
_entity.id
_entity.type
_entity.pdbx_description
1 polymer ?
#
loop_
_entity_poly.entity_id
_entity_poly.type
_entity_poly.pdbx_seq_one_letter_code
_entity_poly.pdbx_strand_id
1 'polypeptide(L)'
;MNYLFLLLIPLGLILLIICIKNIIRLANAQMLYEMSCADREGVFRLDNRGKYSIWLSGKQLIKSPIGEFGIEIINQKTRKNIPLISNIFRTSVSASKIARVELYYFEAEAGTYIISMNDEVDIRDKISSFLVNTIIKSPVDYSLFSIQVREHFSTVILILYIWGIILSSFMIVGGVVLALTLKQ
;
A
#
# COMPACT_ATOMS: atom_id res chain seq x y z
N MET A 1 -0.95 -18.47 -42.36
CA MET A 1 -0.15 -18.19 -41.17
C MET A 1 -0.74 -17.12 -40.21
N ASN A 2 -1.80 -16.46 -40.61
CA ASN A 2 -2.37 -15.28 -39.90
C ASN A 2 -3.14 -15.63 -38.63
N TYR A 3 -3.54 -16.89 -38.42
CA TYR A 3 -4.26 -17.33 -37.22
C TYR A 3 -3.41 -17.34 -35.94
N LEU A 4 -2.07 -17.31 -36.09
CA LEU A 4 -1.18 -17.24 -34.92
C LEU A 4 -1.35 -15.94 -34.14
N PHE A 5 -1.65 -14.83 -34.80
CA PHE A 5 -1.88 -13.54 -34.17
C PHE A 5 -3.21 -13.48 -33.41
N LEU A 6 -4.21 -14.29 -33.82
CA LEU A 6 -5.47 -14.41 -33.08
C LEU A 6 -5.26 -15.04 -31.69
N LEU A 7 -4.20 -15.85 -31.49
CA LEU A 7 -3.86 -16.41 -30.18
C LEU A 7 -3.37 -15.36 -29.19
N LEU A 8 -2.88 -14.20 -29.66
CA LEU A 8 -2.48 -13.09 -28.79
C LEU A 8 -3.66 -12.51 -28.03
N ILE A 9 -4.87 -12.55 -28.61
CA ILE A 9 -6.09 -12.00 -27.98
C ILE A 9 -6.46 -12.77 -26.71
N PRO A 10 -6.71 -14.11 -26.77
CA PRO A 10 -7.05 -14.85 -25.55
C PRO A 10 -5.90 -14.86 -24.54
N LEU A 11 -4.64 -14.90 -24.98
CA LEU A 11 -3.49 -14.85 -24.09
C LEU A 11 -3.41 -13.50 -23.36
N GLY A 12 -3.62 -12.38 -24.06
CA GLY A 12 -3.70 -11.04 -23.49
C GLY A 12 -4.85 -10.90 -22.50
N LEU A 13 -6.04 -11.46 -22.81
CA LEU A 13 -7.19 -11.44 -21.91
C LEU A 13 -6.91 -12.21 -20.61
N ILE A 14 -6.31 -13.40 -20.70
CA ILE A 14 -5.94 -14.19 -19.53
C ILE A 14 -4.95 -13.42 -18.66
N LEU A 15 -3.90 -12.87 -19.26
CA LEU A 15 -2.89 -12.08 -18.55
C LEU A 15 -3.52 -10.86 -17.88
N LEU A 16 -4.41 -10.15 -18.57
CA LEU A 16 -5.14 -8.99 -18.05
C LEU A 16 -5.95 -9.35 -16.79
N ILE A 17 -6.73 -10.42 -16.87
CA ILE A 17 -7.56 -10.91 -15.75
C ILE A 17 -6.69 -11.27 -14.55
N ILE A 18 -5.56 -11.98 -14.78
CA ILE A 18 -4.62 -12.36 -13.70
C ILE A 18 -4.06 -11.10 -13.04
N CYS A 19 -3.59 -10.12 -13.81
CA CYS A 19 -3.01 -8.89 -13.27
C CYS A 19 -4.02 -8.08 -12.47
N ILE A 20 -5.23 -7.86 -13.00
CA ILE A 20 -6.30 -7.14 -12.30
C ILE A 20 -6.68 -7.84 -10.99
N LYS A 21 -6.89 -9.16 -11.03
CA LYS A 21 -7.25 -9.96 -9.85
C LYS A 21 -6.21 -9.85 -8.74
N ASN A 22 -4.93 -9.91 -9.10
CA ASN A 22 -3.83 -9.77 -8.14
C ASN A 22 -3.71 -8.33 -7.59
N ILE A 23 -3.89 -7.29 -8.40
CA ILE A 23 -3.91 -5.90 -7.91
C ILE A 23 -5.05 -5.69 -6.90
N ILE A 24 -6.26 -6.20 -7.19
CA ILE A 24 -7.39 -6.13 -6.25
C ILE A 24 -7.06 -6.87 -4.95
N ARG A 25 -6.42 -8.05 -5.04
CA ARG A 25 -5.97 -8.80 -3.86
C ARG A 25 -4.95 -8.01 -3.03
N LEU A 26 -3.97 -7.37 -3.68
CA LEU A 26 -2.99 -6.51 -3.00
C LEU A 26 -3.64 -5.30 -2.32
N ALA A 27 -4.59 -4.64 -3.01
CA ALA A 27 -5.32 -3.50 -2.46
C ALA A 27 -6.18 -3.88 -1.23
N ASN A 28 -6.64 -5.12 -1.18
CA ASN A 28 -7.44 -5.69 -0.09
C ASN A 28 -6.61 -6.55 0.88
N ALA A 29 -5.30 -6.23 1.03
CA ALA A 29 -4.43 -6.91 2.01
C ALA A 29 -5.11 -7.05 3.37
N GLN A 30 -4.96 -8.22 3.98
CA GLN A 30 -5.61 -8.51 5.27
C GLN A 30 -5.19 -7.49 6.33
N MET A 31 -6.19 -6.85 6.93
CA MET A 31 -5.98 -6.00 8.09
C MET A 31 -5.91 -6.88 9.33
N LEU A 32 -4.80 -6.79 10.05
CA LEU A 32 -4.53 -7.58 11.25
C LEU A 32 -4.90 -6.81 12.51
N TYR A 33 -4.74 -5.49 12.47
CA TYR A 33 -4.99 -4.61 13.60
C TYR A 33 -5.32 -3.20 13.12
N GLU A 34 -6.14 -2.49 13.90
CA GLU A 34 -6.46 -1.09 13.70
C GLU A 34 -6.61 -0.39 15.05
N MET A 35 -6.05 0.81 15.16
CA MET A 35 -6.21 1.70 16.32
C MET A 35 -6.49 3.13 15.85
N SER A 36 -7.23 3.89 16.65
CA SER A 36 -7.37 5.33 16.41
C SER A 36 -6.05 6.05 16.64
N CYS A 37 -5.72 7.05 15.82
CA CYS A 37 -4.58 7.91 16.10
C CYS A 37 -4.73 8.71 17.40
N ALA A 38 -5.95 8.84 17.93
CA ALA A 38 -6.20 9.49 19.20
C ALA A 38 -5.75 8.65 20.41
N ASP A 39 -5.68 7.32 20.27
CA ASP A 39 -5.32 6.41 21.38
C ASP A 39 -3.82 6.38 21.67
N ARG A 40 -2.99 6.83 20.72
CA ARG A 40 -1.53 6.92 20.79
C ARG A 40 -0.76 5.62 21.08
N GLU A 41 -1.38 4.59 21.61
CA GLU A 41 -0.77 3.30 21.90
C GLU A 41 -1.78 2.18 21.69
N GLY A 42 -1.27 1.02 21.24
CA GLY A 42 -2.09 -0.16 21.03
C GLY A 42 -1.29 -1.45 21.09
N VAL A 43 -1.97 -2.56 21.33
CA VAL A 43 -1.35 -3.88 21.40
C VAL A 43 -1.95 -4.77 20.32
N PHE A 44 -1.10 -5.43 19.55
CA PHE A 44 -1.54 -6.36 18.50
C PHE A 44 -0.74 -7.66 18.53
N ARG A 45 -1.31 -8.70 17.96
CA ARG A 45 -0.70 -10.03 17.87
C ARG A 45 -0.50 -10.43 16.42
N LEU A 46 0.67 -10.98 16.14
CA LEU A 46 1.02 -11.60 14.88
C LEU A 46 1.10 -13.12 15.09
N ASP A 47 0.37 -13.86 14.27
CA ASP A 47 0.30 -15.33 14.39
C ASP A 47 1.45 -16.01 13.63
N ASN A 48 2.02 -15.35 12.63
CA ASN A 48 3.07 -15.88 11.78
C ASN A 48 4.27 -14.94 11.70
N ARG A 49 5.44 -15.51 11.39
CA ARG A 49 6.58 -14.72 10.94
C ARG A 49 6.28 -14.18 9.54
N GLY A 50 6.54 -12.88 9.31
CA GLY A 50 6.29 -12.27 8.01
C GLY A 50 6.75 -10.83 7.92
N LYS A 51 6.45 -10.24 6.75
CA LYS A 51 6.58 -8.80 6.53
C LYS A 51 5.22 -8.16 6.68
N TYR A 52 5.19 -7.08 7.42
CA TYR A 52 3.99 -6.34 7.77
C TYR A 52 4.19 -4.88 7.43
N SER A 53 3.12 -4.17 7.20
CA SER A 53 3.14 -2.75 6.88
C SER A 53 2.21 -1.97 7.79
N ILE A 54 2.61 -0.74 8.07
CA ILE A 54 1.85 0.24 8.84
C ILE A 54 1.24 1.22 7.86
N TRP A 55 -0.07 1.32 7.90
CA TRP A 55 -0.86 2.19 7.07
C TRP A 55 -1.54 3.27 7.90
N LEU A 56 -1.52 4.48 7.40
CA LEU A 56 -2.40 5.54 7.88
C LEU A 56 -3.67 5.52 7.02
N SER A 57 -4.80 5.35 7.67
CA SER A 57 -6.12 5.37 7.03
C SER A 57 -6.89 6.58 7.53
N GLY A 58 -7.61 7.27 6.66
CA GLY A 58 -8.38 8.42 7.04
C GLY A 58 -9.30 8.91 5.93
N LYS A 59 -10.07 9.94 6.24
CA LYS A 59 -11.00 10.55 5.29
C LYS A 59 -10.23 11.29 4.19
N GLN A 60 -10.66 11.12 2.95
CA GLN A 60 -10.09 11.86 1.82
C GLN A 60 -10.29 13.37 1.95
N LEU A 61 -9.38 14.15 1.35
CA LEU A 61 -9.43 15.62 1.27
C LEU A 61 -9.33 16.34 2.62
N ILE A 62 -8.89 15.65 3.67
CA ILE A 62 -8.57 16.26 4.97
C ILE A 62 -7.05 16.23 5.15
N LYS A 63 -6.52 17.24 5.85
CA LYS A 63 -5.10 17.30 6.20
C LYS A 63 -4.71 16.04 6.97
N SER A 64 -3.78 15.27 6.39
CA SER A 64 -3.25 14.06 6.99
C SER A 64 -2.22 14.38 8.07
N PRO A 65 -2.18 13.65 9.19
CA PRO A 65 -1.18 13.81 10.24
C PRO A 65 0.21 13.26 9.87
N ILE A 66 0.46 12.95 8.60
CA ILE A 66 1.77 12.47 8.14
C ILE A 66 2.84 13.52 8.45
N GLY A 67 3.86 13.11 9.22
CA GLY A 67 4.94 13.97 9.64
C GLY A 67 4.66 14.83 10.88
N GLU A 68 3.58 14.56 11.60
CA GLU A 68 3.30 15.18 12.91
C GLU A 68 3.64 14.23 14.08
N PHE A 69 3.82 12.93 13.82
CA PHE A 69 4.22 11.94 14.82
C PHE A 69 5.15 10.87 14.22
N GLY A 70 5.96 10.26 15.05
CA GLY A 70 6.69 9.04 14.75
C GLY A 70 5.92 7.80 15.21
N ILE A 71 6.27 6.65 14.68
CA ILE A 71 5.71 5.36 15.06
C ILE A 71 6.85 4.47 15.56
N GLU A 72 6.61 3.78 16.66
CA GLU A 72 7.52 2.80 17.23
C GLU A 72 6.78 1.47 17.45
N ILE A 73 7.45 0.35 17.17
CA ILE A 73 6.93 -0.98 17.46
C ILE A 73 7.91 -1.71 18.37
N ILE A 74 7.40 -2.19 19.51
CA ILE A 74 8.17 -2.92 20.50
C ILE A 74 7.59 -4.32 20.66
N ASN A 75 8.44 -5.34 20.61
CA ASN A 75 8.03 -6.68 20.99
C ASN A 75 7.77 -6.75 22.50
N GLN A 76 6.55 -7.09 22.89
CA GLN A 76 6.12 -7.07 24.30
C GLN A 76 6.97 -7.99 25.19
N LYS A 77 7.35 -9.18 24.67
CA LYS A 77 8.10 -10.18 25.43
C LYS A 77 9.58 -9.84 25.56
N THR A 78 10.21 -9.43 24.46
CA THR A 78 11.67 -9.22 24.42
C THR A 78 12.06 -7.78 24.70
N ARG A 79 11.10 -6.85 24.74
CA ARG A 79 11.31 -5.40 24.86
C ARG A 79 12.22 -4.82 23.77
N LYS A 80 12.42 -5.54 22.68
CA LYS A 80 13.21 -5.06 21.54
C LYS A 80 12.35 -4.18 20.65
N ASN A 81 12.93 -3.05 20.26
CA ASN A 81 12.39 -2.19 19.22
C ASN A 81 12.54 -2.86 17.85
N ILE A 82 11.50 -2.84 17.05
CA ILE A 82 11.47 -3.40 15.70
C ILE A 82 11.80 -2.27 14.72
N PRO A 83 12.86 -2.42 13.91
CA PRO A 83 13.23 -1.40 12.93
C PRO A 83 12.14 -1.23 11.88
N LEU A 84 11.65 -0.02 11.74
CA LEU A 84 10.70 0.38 10.71
C LEU A 84 11.44 0.88 9.48
N ILE A 85 11.09 0.37 8.31
CA ILE A 85 11.68 0.77 7.04
C ILE A 85 10.67 1.64 6.30
N SER A 86 11.06 2.88 6.02
CA SER A 86 10.21 3.81 5.28
C SER A 86 10.03 3.35 3.83
N ASN A 87 8.78 3.26 3.38
CA ASN A 87 8.49 2.95 1.98
C ASN A 87 8.68 4.21 1.11
N ILE A 88 9.72 4.20 0.27
CA ILE A 88 10.07 5.33 -0.61
C ILE A 88 8.92 5.65 -1.59
N PHE A 89 8.24 4.64 -2.09
CA PHE A 89 7.18 4.77 -3.09
C PHE A 89 5.77 4.95 -2.51
N ARG A 90 5.63 5.02 -1.19
CA ARG A 90 4.36 5.24 -0.44
C ARG A 90 3.13 4.79 -1.22
N THR A 91 2.90 3.49 -1.24
CA THR A 91 1.69 2.93 -1.87
C THR A 91 0.46 3.58 -1.24
N SER A 92 -0.42 4.13 -2.06
CA SER A 92 -1.68 4.69 -1.61
C SER A 92 -2.84 3.96 -2.27
N VAL A 93 -3.89 3.70 -1.48
CA VAL A 93 -5.13 3.09 -1.96
C VAL A 93 -6.28 3.99 -1.55
N SER A 94 -7.00 4.48 -2.53
CA SER A 94 -8.21 5.30 -2.31
C SER A 94 -9.45 4.54 -2.75
N ALA A 95 -10.40 4.43 -1.84
CA ALA A 95 -11.68 3.79 -2.13
C ALA A 95 -12.82 4.66 -1.56
N SER A 96 -13.65 5.19 -2.45
CA SER A 96 -14.81 6.03 -2.11
C SER A 96 -14.45 7.25 -1.25
N LYS A 97 -14.60 7.17 0.07
CA LYS A 97 -14.41 8.28 1.03
C LYS A 97 -13.15 8.13 1.90
N ILE A 98 -12.46 7.00 1.82
CA ILE A 98 -11.33 6.66 2.66
C ILE A 98 -10.09 6.53 1.79
N ALA A 99 -9.00 7.17 2.21
CA ALA A 99 -7.67 6.99 1.66
C ALA A 99 -6.78 6.30 2.68
N ARG A 100 -5.93 5.40 2.19
CA ARG A 100 -4.91 4.71 2.99
C ARG A 100 -3.56 4.91 2.35
N VAL A 101 -2.55 5.21 3.17
CA VAL A 101 -1.16 5.41 2.72
C VAL A 101 -0.26 4.52 3.56
N GLU A 102 0.58 3.73 2.91
CA GLU A 102 1.61 2.95 3.56
C GLU A 102 2.74 3.87 4.03
N LEU A 103 3.00 3.88 5.34
CA LEU A 103 4.06 4.69 5.95
C LEU A 103 5.37 3.91 6.05
N TYR A 104 5.31 2.74 6.67
CA TYR A 104 6.46 1.90 6.98
C TYR A 104 6.14 0.43 6.72
N TYR A 105 7.18 -0.36 6.53
CA TYR A 105 7.08 -1.81 6.65
C TYR A 105 8.15 -2.33 7.60
N PHE A 106 7.91 -3.51 8.17
CA PHE A 106 8.80 -4.16 9.12
C PHE A 106 8.71 -5.68 8.99
N GLU A 107 9.73 -6.37 9.48
CA GLU A 107 9.76 -7.82 9.56
C GLU A 107 9.64 -8.24 11.02
N ALA A 108 8.74 -9.17 11.29
CA ALA A 108 8.46 -9.62 12.65
C ALA A 108 8.18 -11.12 12.72
N GLU A 109 8.51 -11.72 13.87
CA GLU A 109 8.17 -13.09 14.24
C GLU A 109 6.72 -13.15 14.76
N ALA A 110 6.19 -14.37 14.93
CA ALA A 110 4.94 -14.54 15.67
C ALA A 110 5.10 -14.06 17.13
N GLY A 111 4.15 -13.26 17.62
CA GLY A 111 4.23 -12.69 18.96
C GLY A 111 3.27 -11.52 19.17
N THR A 112 3.36 -10.94 20.36
CA THR A 112 2.59 -9.75 20.74
C THR A 112 3.49 -8.52 20.70
N TYR A 113 2.96 -7.44 20.14
CA TYR A 113 3.68 -6.21 19.89
C TYR A 113 2.89 -5.01 20.41
N ILE A 114 3.60 -4.01 20.84
CA ILE A 114 3.06 -2.72 21.24
C ILE A 114 3.41 -1.74 20.10
N ILE A 115 2.42 -1.05 19.58
CA ILE A 115 2.60 0.07 18.68
C ILE A 115 2.34 1.36 19.43
N SER A 116 3.25 2.32 19.36
CA SER A 116 3.11 3.61 20.01
C SER A 116 3.41 4.75 19.04
N MET A 117 2.74 5.86 19.25
CA MET A 117 2.97 7.11 18.53
C MET A 117 3.78 8.04 19.43
N ASN A 118 4.91 8.51 18.94
CA ASN A 118 5.78 9.46 19.64
C ASN A 118 5.90 10.77 18.86
N ASP A 119 6.48 11.78 19.50
CA ASP A 119 6.68 13.10 18.86
C ASP A 119 7.99 13.15 18.04
N GLU A 120 8.74 12.05 17.96
CA GLU A 120 9.94 11.91 17.12
C GLU A 120 9.55 11.55 15.69
N VAL A 121 9.66 12.49 14.81
CA VAL A 121 9.27 12.35 13.39
C VAL A 121 10.50 12.09 12.53
N ASP A 122 10.42 11.14 11.60
CA ASP A 122 11.45 10.92 10.59
C ASP A 122 11.65 12.19 9.73
N ILE A 123 12.90 12.46 9.35
CA ILE A 123 13.29 13.65 8.55
C ILE A 123 12.47 13.75 7.25
N ARG A 124 12.17 12.62 6.62
CA ARG A 124 11.37 12.56 5.39
C ARG A 124 9.93 12.98 5.62
N ASP A 125 9.36 12.59 6.75
CA ASP A 125 8.00 12.92 7.13
C ASP A 125 7.90 14.40 7.52
N LYS A 126 8.94 14.95 8.13
CA LYS A 126 9.08 16.41 8.38
C LYS A 126 9.04 17.23 7.10
N ILE A 127 9.76 16.81 6.04
CA ILE A 127 9.76 17.53 4.75
C ILE A 127 8.36 17.49 4.11
N SER A 128 7.71 16.33 4.14
CA SER A 128 6.35 16.18 3.59
C SER A 128 5.34 17.03 4.35
N SER A 129 5.43 17.06 5.68
CA SER A 129 4.54 17.88 6.53
C SER A 129 4.77 19.38 6.36
N PHE A 130 6.03 19.81 6.15
CA PHE A 130 6.34 21.21 5.88
C PHE A 130 5.63 21.73 4.62
N LEU A 131 5.65 20.94 3.53
CA LEU A 131 4.96 21.31 2.28
C LEU A 131 3.44 21.37 2.46
N VAL A 132 2.85 20.40 3.16
CA VAL A 132 1.41 20.34 3.42
C VAL A 132 0.97 21.45 4.37
N ASN A 133 1.74 21.72 5.43
CA ASN A 133 1.44 22.76 6.42
C ASN A 133 1.51 24.17 5.83
N THR A 134 2.30 24.37 4.78
CA THR A 134 2.37 25.65 4.06
C THR A 134 1.07 25.93 3.29
N ILE A 135 0.36 24.87 2.84
CA ILE A 135 -0.85 24.97 2.02
C ILE A 135 -2.12 24.94 2.89
N ILE A 136 -2.15 24.10 3.92
CA ILE A 136 -3.34 23.85 4.75
C ILE A 136 -3.03 24.21 6.22
N LYS A 137 -3.57 25.32 6.70
CA LYS A 137 -3.37 25.84 8.08
C LYS A 137 -4.34 25.25 9.13
N SER A 138 -5.19 24.31 8.77
CA SER A 138 -6.16 23.73 9.70
C SER A 138 -5.49 22.79 10.70
N PRO A 139 -5.92 22.77 11.99
CA PRO A 139 -5.47 21.75 12.94
C PRO A 139 -5.88 20.35 12.47
N VAL A 140 -5.04 19.35 12.73
CA VAL A 140 -5.33 17.97 12.39
C VAL A 140 -6.23 17.36 13.45
N ASP A 141 -7.33 16.78 13.04
CA ASP A 141 -8.20 15.99 13.92
C ASP A 141 -7.78 14.52 13.85
N TYR A 142 -7.04 14.07 14.86
CA TYR A 142 -6.51 12.70 14.96
C TYR A 142 -7.62 11.64 15.05
N SER A 143 -8.83 12.02 15.50
CA SER A 143 -9.96 11.08 15.61
C SER A 143 -10.48 10.60 14.24
N LEU A 144 -10.18 11.34 13.17
CA LEU A 144 -10.57 11.00 11.80
C LEU A 144 -9.58 10.05 11.11
N PHE A 145 -8.50 9.67 11.81
CA PHE A 145 -7.45 8.83 11.28
C PHE A 145 -7.23 7.60 12.16
N SER A 146 -6.84 6.51 11.51
CA SER A 146 -6.46 5.26 12.17
C SER A 146 -5.13 4.75 11.64
N ILE A 147 -4.37 4.10 12.51
CA ILE A 147 -3.19 3.31 12.17
C ILE A 147 -3.65 1.87 11.97
N GLN A 148 -3.30 1.29 10.83
CA GLN A 148 -3.61 -0.10 10.51
C GLN A 148 -2.32 -0.89 10.32
N VAL A 149 -2.26 -2.08 10.92
CA VAL A 149 -1.22 -3.08 10.63
C VAL A 149 -1.80 -4.09 9.65
N ARG A 150 -1.10 -4.27 8.53
CA ARG A 150 -1.52 -5.16 7.43
C ARG A 150 -0.37 -6.05 6.98
N GLU A 151 -0.68 -7.13 6.27
CA GLU A 151 0.34 -7.87 5.53
C GLU A 151 1.02 -6.95 4.51
N HIS A 152 2.35 -7.02 4.44
CA HIS A 152 3.13 -6.22 3.48
C HIS A 152 3.23 -6.92 2.14
N PHE A 153 2.97 -6.16 1.08
CA PHE A 153 3.23 -6.57 -0.29
C PHE A 153 4.28 -5.66 -0.92
N SER A 154 5.23 -6.28 -1.59
CA SER A 154 6.28 -5.53 -2.27
C SER A 154 5.71 -4.63 -3.36
N THR A 155 6.06 -3.36 -3.33
CA THR A 155 5.70 -2.38 -4.38
C THR A 155 6.20 -2.81 -5.76
N VAL A 156 7.32 -3.56 -5.82
CA VAL A 156 7.84 -4.12 -7.09
C VAL A 156 6.82 -5.06 -7.73
N ILE A 157 6.15 -5.90 -6.94
CA ILE A 157 5.11 -6.81 -7.43
C ILE A 157 3.93 -6.01 -8.01
N LEU A 158 3.53 -4.92 -7.35
CA LEU A 158 2.48 -4.03 -7.86
C LEU A 158 2.89 -3.43 -9.22
N ILE A 159 4.12 -2.94 -9.34
CA ILE A 159 4.66 -2.39 -10.58
C ILE A 159 4.65 -3.45 -11.69
N LEU A 160 5.05 -4.69 -11.40
CA LEU A 160 5.03 -5.79 -12.37
C LEU A 160 3.61 -6.09 -12.88
N TYR A 161 2.60 -6.06 -12.01
CA TYR A 161 1.20 -6.23 -12.46
C TYR A 161 0.71 -5.06 -13.31
N ILE A 162 1.10 -3.82 -13.01
CA ILE A 162 0.79 -2.66 -13.85
C ILE A 162 1.40 -2.82 -15.25
N TRP A 163 2.68 -3.20 -15.33
CA TRP A 163 3.32 -3.51 -16.60
C TRP A 163 2.65 -4.68 -17.33
N GLY A 164 2.20 -5.70 -16.60
CA GLY A 164 1.42 -6.81 -17.12
C GLY A 164 0.10 -6.35 -17.77
N ILE A 165 -0.60 -5.39 -17.18
CA ILE A 165 -1.82 -4.80 -17.76
C ILE A 165 -1.50 -4.04 -19.07
N ILE A 166 -0.44 -3.25 -19.08
CA ILE A 166 -0.01 -2.52 -20.27
C ILE A 166 0.32 -3.51 -21.39
N LEU A 167 1.15 -4.53 -21.09
CA LEU A 167 1.54 -5.55 -22.06
C LEU A 167 0.32 -6.32 -22.61
N SER A 168 -0.60 -6.73 -21.74
CA SER A 168 -1.81 -7.44 -22.14
C SER A 168 -2.69 -6.61 -23.06
N SER A 169 -2.80 -5.30 -22.82
CA SER A 169 -3.52 -4.38 -23.68
C SER A 169 -2.90 -4.29 -25.07
N PHE A 170 -1.57 -4.21 -25.16
CA PHE A 170 -0.86 -4.25 -26.44
C PHE A 170 -1.03 -5.58 -27.18
N MET A 171 -1.04 -6.71 -26.47
CA MET A 171 -1.28 -8.02 -27.07
C MET A 171 -2.68 -8.13 -27.65
N ILE A 172 -3.71 -7.63 -26.96
CA ILE A 172 -5.09 -7.67 -27.43
C ILE A 172 -5.26 -6.76 -28.68
N VAL A 173 -4.84 -5.50 -28.57
CA VAL A 173 -4.97 -4.54 -29.67
C VAL A 173 -4.11 -4.95 -30.87
N GLY A 174 -2.85 -5.32 -30.63
CA GLY A 174 -1.93 -5.79 -31.65
C GLY A 174 -2.42 -7.05 -32.35
N GLY A 175 -2.97 -8.01 -31.61
CA GLY A 175 -3.58 -9.23 -32.15
C GLY A 175 -4.74 -8.93 -33.10
N VAL A 176 -5.61 -7.98 -32.75
CA VAL A 176 -6.72 -7.54 -33.60
C VAL A 176 -6.19 -6.85 -34.87
N VAL A 177 -5.31 -5.86 -34.71
CA VAL A 177 -4.76 -5.09 -35.85
C VAL A 177 -4.02 -6.02 -36.81
N LEU A 178 -3.13 -6.88 -36.34
CA LEU A 178 -2.38 -7.81 -37.18
C LEU A 178 -3.29 -8.84 -37.88
N ALA A 179 -4.34 -9.31 -37.21
CA ALA A 179 -5.31 -10.22 -37.80
C ALA A 179 -6.10 -9.55 -38.94
N LEU A 180 -6.38 -8.26 -38.84
CA LEU A 180 -7.10 -7.50 -39.87
C LEU A 180 -6.20 -7.08 -41.03
N THR A 181 -4.98 -6.59 -40.77
CA THR A 181 -4.07 -6.07 -41.80
C THR A 181 -3.43 -7.18 -42.65
N LEU A 182 -3.16 -8.35 -42.03
CA LEU A 182 -2.55 -9.47 -42.74
C LEU A 182 -3.60 -10.39 -43.44
N LYS A 183 -4.87 -9.99 -43.45
CA LYS A 183 -5.95 -10.68 -44.18
C LYS A 183 -6.00 -10.28 -45.67
N GLN A 184 -5.24 -9.25 -46.02
CA GLN A 184 -4.99 -8.86 -47.43
C GLN A 184 -3.77 -9.63 -47.96
#